data_bd38b7bea03c1105d262c122c9e5b090
#
_entry.id   bd38b7bea03c1105d262c122c9e5b090
#
_cell.length_a   1.000
_cell.length_b   1.000
_cell.length_c   1.000
_cell.angle_alpha   90.00
_cell.angle_beta   90.00
_cell.angle_gamma   90.00
#
_symmetry.space_group_name_H-M   'P 1'
#
loop_
_entity.id
_entity.type
_entity.pdbx_description
1 polymer ?
#
loop_
_entity_poly.entity_id
_entity_poly.type
_entity_poly.pdbx_seq_one_letter_code
_entity_poly.pdbx_strand_id
1 'polypeptide(L)'
;MPFVRSGILIEKPGSDPQIGRMRRSAWIAFLLLAWVSRASSAAPEYTVEDAVAVARKQNTEIQIAAKQLEAAHGGVIEARSGFLPSVISTGLLRRREAQVSSRLRPEDYDASLRVVQNLYTGGAISSQLAIARLNEEKRTLEYQALVNRVAMDVRLAFYELQLNRAKIRVREQSVGVFQEELKTQRERLSAGIVGALNVSRAEVALANEQPELIDAQTRLQNSYLRLSELIGVDSRSPGASRFEAAGQLQYHPRHPDLNECLAYADVTRPEIRAREIDVAIENQQLILDRSETRPRVEAFTGYELYSERDPLVGPEFNHGYIVGINAAWHIFDGFATKGRLQATRARREAAVHALEAARRSVASDVRSAFLDLQQADRVLLSETRNVQNADESLEIAKGNLGAGLGTQLDILQAAADVTRTRTTRLGAIYLHNVALARLARASAREPESLGFASKVAQGPSSGKPIAEVAAPPSTLGAGR
;
A
#
# COMPACT_ATOMS: atom_id res chain seq x y z
N MET A 1 8.64 -13.66 -62.07
CA MET A 1 8.28 -14.57 -63.18
C MET A 1 8.43 -16.00 -62.73
N PRO A 2 7.50 -16.93 -63.02
CA PRO A 2 6.07 -16.78 -63.34
C PRO A 2 5.15 -17.55 -62.30
N PHE A 3 3.96 -17.09 -62.20
CA PHE A 3 2.64 -17.66 -62.06
C PHE A 3 2.48 -19.18 -62.21
N VAL A 4 1.79 -19.84 -61.30
CA VAL A 4 0.89 -20.98 -61.56
C VAL A 4 -0.43 -20.76 -60.83
N ARG A 5 -1.50 -20.60 -61.61
CA ARG A 5 -2.92 -20.66 -61.18
C ARG A 5 -3.32 -22.14 -61.10
N SER A 6 -4.00 -22.57 -60.08
CA SER A 6 -4.87 -23.75 -60.11
C SER A 6 -6.25 -23.38 -59.60
N GLY A 7 -7.23 -23.48 -60.46
CA GLY A 7 -8.65 -23.28 -60.23
C GLY A 7 -9.25 -24.46 -59.46
N ILE A 8 -10.15 -24.18 -58.54
CA ILE A 8 -11.04 -25.16 -57.93
C ILE A 8 -12.47 -24.81 -58.34
N LEU A 9 -13.10 -25.78 -58.98
CA LEU A 9 -14.51 -25.82 -59.40
C LEU A 9 -15.42 -25.76 -58.15
N ILE A 10 -16.40 -24.89 -58.20
CA ILE A 10 -17.46 -24.79 -57.19
C ILE A 10 -18.64 -25.64 -57.72
N GLU A 11 -18.89 -26.74 -57.04
CA GLU A 11 -20.08 -27.58 -57.25
C GLU A 11 -21.23 -27.05 -56.40
N LYS A 12 -22.40 -26.80 -56.98
CA LYS A 12 -23.62 -26.36 -56.30
C LYS A 12 -24.30 -27.56 -55.63
N PRO A 13 -24.64 -27.55 -54.37
CA PRO A 13 -25.52 -28.55 -53.78
C PRO A 13 -26.99 -28.17 -53.96
N GLY A 14 -27.79 -29.18 -54.31
CA GLY A 14 -29.21 -29.09 -54.58
C GLY A 14 -30.08 -28.70 -53.40
N SER A 15 -31.18 -28.09 -53.70
CA SER A 15 -32.24 -27.63 -52.81
C SER A 15 -33.13 -28.79 -52.32
N ASP A 16 -33.05 -29.15 -51.05
CA ASP A 16 -33.94 -30.05 -50.37
C ASP A 16 -34.89 -29.25 -49.43
N PRO A 17 -36.23 -29.23 -49.63
CA PRO A 17 -37.14 -28.34 -48.94
C PRO A 17 -37.57 -28.80 -47.55
N GLN A 18 -37.04 -29.89 -47.01
CA GLN A 18 -37.46 -30.42 -45.68
C GLN A 18 -36.67 -29.89 -44.49
N ILE A 19 -35.54 -29.19 -44.68
CA ILE A 19 -34.67 -28.72 -43.59
C ILE A 19 -35.09 -27.33 -43.06
N GLY A 20 -36.02 -26.65 -43.74
CA GLY A 20 -36.43 -25.26 -43.37
C GLY A 20 -37.32 -25.09 -42.15
N ARG A 21 -37.93 -26.15 -41.62
CA ARG A 21 -38.88 -26.02 -40.48
C ARG A 21 -38.27 -26.30 -39.11
N MET A 22 -37.18 -27.03 -38.99
CA MET A 22 -36.52 -27.30 -37.69
C MET A 22 -35.57 -26.20 -37.25
N ARG A 23 -35.10 -25.33 -38.15
CA ARG A 23 -34.19 -24.23 -37.80
C ARG A 23 -34.87 -22.99 -37.17
N ARG A 24 -36.14 -22.78 -37.42
CA ARG A 24 -36.86 -21.60 -36.87
C ARG A 24 -37.28 -21.78 -35.40
N SER A 25 -37.54 -23.00 -34.95
CA SER A 25 -37.86 -23.29 -33.56
C SER A 25 -36.62 -23.26 -32.62
N ALA A 26 -35.45 -23.63 -33.14
CA ALA A 26 -34.19 -23.58 -32.38
C ALA A 26 -33.72 -22.15 -32.09
N TRP A 27 -33.94 -21.21 -33.02
CA TRP A 27 -33.60 -19.80 -32.80
C TRP A 27 -34.50 -19.04 -31.84
N ILE A 28 -35.79 -19.42 -31.76
CA ILE A 28 -36.75 -18.85 -30.82
C ILE A 28 -36.46 -19.36 -29.38
N ALA A 29 -36.08 -20.64 -29.25
CA ALA A 29 -35.64 -21.19 -27.97
C ALA A 29 -34.33 -20.58 -27.45
N PHE A 30 -33.39 -20.28 -28.38
CA PHE A 30 -32.10 -19.64 -28.03
C PHE A 30 -32.27 -18.16 -27.66
N LEU A 31 -33.21 -17.44 -28.29
CA LEU A 31 -33.56 -16.04 -27.91
C LEU A 31 -34.32 -15.96 -26.58
N LEU A 32 -35.17 -16.94 -26.25
CA LEU A 32 -35.85 -17.01 -24.96
C LEU A 32 -34.88 -17.41 -23.81
N LEU A 33 -33.90 -18.27 -24.06
CA LEU A 33 -32.83 -18.57 -23.07
C LEU A 33 -31.87 -17.39 -22.84
N ALA A 34 -31.62 -16.57 -23.86
CA ALA A 34 -30.77 -15.35 -23.72
C ALA A 34 -31.50 -14.23 -22.96
N TRP A 35 -32.84 -14.28 -22.81
CA TRP A 35 -33.62 -13.29 -22.08
C TRP A 35 -33.73 -13.58 -20.58
N VAL A 36 -33.52 -14.83 -20.19
CA VAL A 36 -33.57 -15.23 -18.76
C VAL A 36 -32.27 -14.98 -18.02
N SER A 37 -31.14 -14.71 -18.74
CA SER A 37 -29.83 -14.48 -18.14
C SER A 37 -29.54 -13.01 -17.80
N ARG A 38 -30.52 -12.11 -17.85
CA ARG A 38 -30.47 -10.82 -17.15
C ARG A 38 -30.97 -11.01 -15.70
N ALA A 39 -30.34 -11.94 -14.99
CA ALA A 39 -30.33 -11.84 -13.55
C ALA A 39 -29.76 -10.45 -13.23
N SER A 40 -30.62 -9.59 -12.68
CA SER A 40 -30.20 -8.33 -12.06
C SER A 40 -29.09 -8.69 -11.10
N SER A 41 -27.83 -8.49 -11.52
CA SER A 41 -26.70 -8.63 -10.63
C SER A 41 -26.90 -7.57 -9.56
N ALA A 42 -27.48 -7.96 -8.44
CA ALA A 42 -27.48 -7.12 -7.26
C ALA A 42 -26.04 -6.65 -7.05
N ALA A 43 -25.86 -5.38 -6.82
CA ALA A 43 -24.51 -4.84 -6.57
C ALA A 43 -23.88 -5.65 -5.43
N PRO A 44 -22.61 -6.07 -5.56
CA PRO A 44 -21.96 -6.84 -4.50
C PRO A 44 -21.99 -6.01 -3.21
N GLU A 45 -22.47 -6.61 -2.15
CA GLU A 45 -22.48 -6.00 -0.83
C GLU A 45 -21.14 -6.33 -0.14
N TYR A 46 -20.37 -5.29 0.20
CA TYR A 46 -19.07 -5.45 0.87
C TYR A 46 -19.17 -5.13 2.35
N THR A 47 -18.63 -6.00 3.18
CA THR A 47 -18.27 -5.68 4.56
C THR A 47 -16.97 -4.87 4.60
N VAL A 48 -16.60 -4.34 5.77
CA VAL A 48 -15.31 -3.64 5.96
C VAL A 48 -14.15 -4.56 5.59
N GLU A 49 -14.21 -5.82 6.02
CA GLU A 49 -13.18 -6.83 5.80
C GLU A 49 -13.09 -7.22 4.32
N ASP A 50 -14.23 -7.34 3.63
CA ASP A 50 -14.26 -7.59 2.19
C ASP A 50 -13.62 -6.45 1.41
N ALA A 51 -13.94 -5.20 1.76
CA ALA A 51 -13.33 -4.03 1.14
C ALA A 51 -11.81 -4.00 1.35
N VAL A 52 -11.32 -4.32 2.56
CA VAL A 52 -9.89 -4.45 2.85
C VAL A 52 -9.26 -5.60 2.05
N ALA A 53 -9.94 -6.74 1.93
CA ALA A 53 -9.44 -7.89 1.16
C ALA A 53 -9.33 -7.59 -0.34
N VAL A 54 -10.31 -6.86 -0.90
CA VAL A 54 -10.26 -6.39 -2.30
C VAL A 54 -9.13 -5.39 -2.49
N ALA A 55 -9.00 -4.41 -1.60
CA ALA A 55 -7.93 -3.41 -1.66
C ALA A 55 -6.53 -4.04 -1.61
N ARG A 56 -6.32 -5.06 -0.78
CA ARG A 56 -5.04 -5.81 -0.73
C ARG A 56 -4.65 -6.42 -2.08
N LYS A 57 -5.64 -6.75 -2.93
CA LYS A 57 -5.41 -7.36 -4.25
C LYS A 57 -5.34 -6.34 -5.38
N GLN A 58 -6.14 -5.29 -5.32
CA GLN A 58 -6.38 -4.40 -6.47
C GLN A 58 -5.81 -3.00 -6.29
N ASN A 59 -5.49 -2.56 -5.07
CA ASN A 59 -4.96 -1.22 -4.83
C ASN A 59 -3.64 -1.01 -5.56
N THR A 60 -3.56 0.07 -6.32
CA THR A 60 -2.41 0.40 -7.20
C THR A 60 -1.13 0.64 -6.41
N GLU A 61 -1.19 1.26 -5.21
CA GLU A 61 0.00 1.49 -4.39
C GLU A 61 0.59 0.16 -3.91
N ILE A 62 -0.25 -0.80 -3.53
CA ILE A 62 0.18 -2.16 -3.11
C ILE A 62 0.80 -2.90 -4.29
N GLN A 63 0.22 -2.79 -5.49
CA GLN A 63 0.77 -3.42 -6.70
C GLN A 63 2.14 -2.82 -7.07
N ILE A 64 2.29 -1.50 -6.97
CA ILE A 64 3.59 -0.82 -7.19
C ILE A 64 4.62 -1.31 -6.18
N ALA A 65 4.28 -1.37 -4.88
CA ALA A 65 5.18 -1.85 -3.85
C ALA A 65 5.56 -3.33 -4.03
N ALA A 66 4.64 -4.18 -4.51
CA ALA A 66 4.94 -5.57 -4.87
C ALA A 66 5.97 -5.66 -6.01
N LYS A 67 5.89 -4.78 -7.02
CA LYS A 67 6.88 -4.71 -8.09
C LYS A 67 8.23 -4.15 -7.62
N GLN A 68 8.23 -3.24 -6.67
CA GLN A 68 9.47 -2.77 -6.03
C GLN A 68 10.16 -3.87 -5.21
N LEU A 69 9.37 -4.75 -4.56
CA LEU A 69 9.91 -5.92 -3.88
C LEU A 69 10.50 -6.93 -4.89
N GLU A 70 9.82 -7.17 -6.01
CA GLU A 70 10.34 -8.01 -7.09
C GLU A 70 11.66 -7.44 -7.69
N ALA A 71 11.75 -6.12 -7.83
CA ALA A 71 12.98 -5.44 -8.25
C ALA A 71 14.12 -5.62 -7.23
N ALA A 72 13.82 -5.56 -5.93
CA ALA A 72 14.81 -5.82 -4.89
C ALA A 72 15.32 -7.26 -4.90
N HIS A 73 14.43 -8.23 -5.18
CA HIS A 73 14.83 -9.62 -5.41
C HIS A 73 15.78 -9.74 -6.61
N GLY A 74 15.52 -9.02 -7.71
CA GLY A 74 16.45 -8.92 -8.84
C GLY A 74 17.84 -8.43 -8.43
N GLY A 75 17.91 -7.45 -7.52
CA GLY A 75 19.16 -6.95 -6.94
C GLY A 75 19.95 -8.02 -6.15
N VAL A 76 19.25 -8.96 -5.49
CA VAL A 76 19.89 -10.10 -4.81
C VAL A 76 20.49 -11.06 -5.83
N ILE A 77 19.78 -11.33 -6.94
CA ILE A 77 20.30 -12.17 -8.03
C ILE A 77 21.56 -11.52 -8.63
N GLU A 78 21.51 -10.20 -8.89
CA GLU A 78 22.65 -9.42 -9.39
C GLU A 78 23.84 -9.50 -8.42
N ALA A 79 23.65 -9.23 -7.12
CA ALA A 79 24.71 -9.30 -6.13
C ALA A 79 25.31 -10.72 -6.00
N ARG A 80 24.48 -11.77 -6.18
CA ARG A 80 24.93 -13.16 -6.18
C ARG A 80 25.80 -13.49 -7.39
N SER A 81 25.62 -12.81 -8.53
CA SER A 81 26.40 -13.07 -9.74
C SER A 81 27.90 -12.88 -9.53
N GLY A 82 28.30 -12.01 -8.57
CA GLY A 82 29.70 -11.82 -8.20
C GLY A 82 30.43 -13.07 -7.72
N PHE A 83 29.68 -14.10 -7.26
CA PHE A 83 30.23 -15.41 -6.89
C PHE A 83 30.34 -16.40 -8.05
N LEU A 84 29.73 -16.09 -9.19
CA LEU A 84 29.70 -16.94 -10.35
C LEU A 84 30.76 -16.51 -11.37
N PRO A 85 31.25 -17.42 -12.22
CA PRO A 85 32.12 -17.06 -13.31
C PRO A 85 31.39 -16.17 -14.33
N SER A 86 32.05 -15.15 -14.83
CA SER A 86 31.58 -14.33 -15.95
C SER A 86 32.27 -14.73 -17.23
N VAL A 87 31.54 -14.74 -18.34
CA VAL A 87 32.09 -14.97 -19.68
C VAL A 87 32.13 -13.63 -20.41
N ILE A 88 33.32 -13.20 -20.79
CA ILE A 88 33.57 -11.89 -21.41
C ILE A 88 34.21 -12.14 -22.79
N SER A 89 33.62 -11.54 -23.83
CA SER A 89 34.23 -11.46 -25.16
C SER A 89 34.72 -10.03 -25.38
N THR A 90 35.99 -9.87 -25.74
CA THR A 90 36.57 -8.58 -26.11
C THR A 90 37.12 -8.61 -27.52
N GLY A 91 37.02 -7.49 -28.23
CA GLY A 91 37.60 -7.31 -29.55
C GLY A 91 38.26 -5.93 -29.64
N LEU A 92 39.45 -5.88 -30.18
CA LEU A 92 40.20 -4.66 -30.43
C LEU A 92 40.61 -4.63 -31.89
N LEU A 93 40.29 -3.52 -32.57
CA LEU A 93 40.84 -3.16 -33.87
C LEU A 93 41.45 -1.80 -33.75
N ARG A 94 42.74 -1.72 -33.95
CA ARG A 94 43.51 -0.46 -33.76
C ARG A 94 44.48 -0.29 -34.91
N ARG A 95 44.57 0.92 -35.44
CA ARG A 95 45.61 1.32 -36.38
C ARG A 95 46.53 2.33 -35.71
N ARG A 96 47.85 2.09 -35.79
CA ARG A 96 48.86 2.97 -35.26
C ARG A 96 49.62 3.64 -36.37
N GLU A 97 50.10 4.86 -36.19
CA GLU A 97 50.90 5.55 -37.18
C GLU A 97 52.27 4.85 -37.38
N ALA A 98 52.70 4.72 -38.61
CA ALA A 98 53.95 4.03 -38.96
C ALA A 98 55.22 4.69 -38.41
N GLN A 99 55.17 5.96 -38.04
CA GLN A 99 56.30 6.72 -37.43
C GLN A 99 56.82 6.12 -36.12
N VAL A 100 55.98 5.36 -35.40
CA VAL A 100 56.40 4.74 -34.12
C VAL A 100 57.34 3.56 -34.35
N SER A 101 57.19 2.86 -35.47
CA SER A 101 58.13 1.82 -35.91
C SER A 101 57.85 1.47 -37.40
N SER A 102 58.77 1.83 -38.30
CA SER A 102 58.67 1.54 -39.73
C SER A 102 58.69 0.03 -40.06
N ARG A 103 59.04 -0.79 -39.09
CA ARG A 103 59.13 -2.27 -39.22
C ARG A 103 57.87 -3.00 -38.87
N LEU A 104 57.02 -2.42 -37.99
CA LEU A 104 55.83 -3.09 -37.49
C LEU A 104 54.61 -2.81 -38.40
N ARG A 105 53.74 -3.75 -38.51
CA ARG A 105 52.41 -3.57 -39.17
C ARG A 105 51.60 -2.49 -38.46
N PRO A 106 50.91 -1.61 -39.19
CA PRO A 106 50.18 -0.51 -38.61
C PRO A 106 48.89 -0.99 -37.95
N GLU A 107 48.30 -2.06 -38.40
CA GLU A 107 47.07 -2.66 -37.86
C GLU A 107 47.40 -3.61 -36.70
N ASP A 108 46.49 -3.64 -35.69
CA ASP A 108 46.59 -4.43 -34.49
C ASP A 108 45.20 -4.98 -34.16
N TYR A 109 45.08 -6.29 -34.17
CA TYR A 109 43.83 -7.02 -33.96
C TYR A 109 44.00 -7.88 -32.71
N ASP A 110 42.98 -7.83 -31.85
CA ASP A 110 42.88 -8.72 -30.72
C ASP A 110 41.39 -9.12 -30.54
N ALA A 111 41.15 -10.40 -30.40
CA ALA A 111 39.84 -10.93 -30.08
C ALA A 111 40.01 -12.01 -29.00
N SER A 112 39.27 -11.90 -27.91
CA SER A 112 39.33 -12.92 -26.87
C SER A 112 37.99 -13.29 -26.31
N LEU A 113 37.91 -14.55 -25.90
CA LEU A 113 36.79 -15.09 -25.11
C LEU A 113 37.36 -15.61 -23.79
N ARG A 114 37.00 -14.97 -22.70
CA ARG A 114 37.54 -15.29 -21.37
C ARG A 114 36.43 -15.64 -20.38
N VAL A 115 36.66 -16.66 -19.57
CA VAL A 115 35.89 -16.95 -18.35
C VAL A 115 36.71 -16.41 -17.18
N VAL A 116 36.07 -15.53 -16.37
CA VAL A 116 36.72 -14.90 -15.21
C VAL A 116 35.94 -15.28 -13.95
N GLN A 117 36.68 -15.74 -12.93
CA GLN A 117 36.14 -16.13 -11.63
C GLN A 117 36.84 -15.36 -10.50
N ASN A 118 36.08 -14.65 -9.70
CA ASN A 118 36.57 -14.04 -8.47
C ASN A 118 36.90 -15.14 -7.46
N LEU A 119 38.16 -15.21 -7.00
CA LEU A 119 38.61 -16.15 -5.95
C LEU A 119 38.61 -15.48 -4.59
N TYR A 120 39.05 -14.21 -4.53
CA TYR A 120 39.09 -13.44 -3.30
C TYR A 120 38.88 -11.96 -3.59
N THR A 121 37.98 -11.33 -2.87
CA THR A 121 37.61 -9.91 -3.06
C THR A 121 37.65 -9.10 -1.76
N GLY A 122 38.41 -9.59 -0.76
CA GLY A 122 38.51 -8.90 0.53
C GLY A 122 37.21 -8.83 1.34
N GLY A 123 36.16 -9.57 0.95
CA GLY A 123 34.84 -9.51 1.53
C GLY A 123 33.84 -8.61 0.77
N ALA A 124 34.23 -8.01 -0.37
CA ALA A 124 33.36 -7.12 -1.14
C ALA A 124 32.08 -7.82 -1.61
N ILE A 125 32.22 -8.94 -2.34
CA ILE A 125 31.08 -9.67 -2.91
C ILE A 125 30.13 -10.20 -1.81
N SER A 126 30.69 -10.73 -0.72
CA SER A 126 29.85 -11.21 0.41
C SER A 126 29.09 -10.08 1.08
N SER A 127 29.70 -8.91 1.26
CA SER A 127 29.03 -7.75 1.84
C SER A 127 27.99 -7.15 0.88
N GLN A 128 28.27 -7.09 -0.43
CA GLN A 128 27.31 -6.67 -1.44
C GLN A 128 26.07 -7.58 -1.45
N LEU A 129 26.27 -8.91 -1.40
CA LEU A 129 25.16 -9.85 -1.30
C LEU A 129 24.38 -9.69 0.03
N ALA A 130 25.08 -9.46 1.15
CA ALA A 130 24.43 -9.22 2.44
C ALA A 130 23.60 -7.91 2.41
N ILE A 131 24.12 -6.83 1.83
CA ILE A 131 23.40 -5.57 1.65
C ILE A 131 22.18 -5.77 0.75
N ALA A 132 22.31 -6.49 -0.36
CA ALA A 132 21.19 -6.76 -1.26
C ALA A 132 20.06 -7.55 -0.55
N ARG A 133 20.39 -8.57 0.24
CA ARG A 133 19.41 -9.33 1.04
C ARG A 133 18.73 -8.48 2.12
N LEU A 134 19.49 -7.64 2.81
CA LEU A 134 18.95 -6.71 3.80
C LEU A 134 18.02 -5.68 3.14
N ASN A 135 18.35 -5.20 1.94
CA ASN A 135 17.47 -4.33 1.17
C ASN A 135 16.17 -5.05 0.75
N GLU A 136 16.22 -6.31 0.34
CA GLU A 136 15.03 -7.11 0.03
C GLU A 136 14.15 -7.29 1.28
N GLU A 137 14.75 -7.62 2.43
CA GLU A 137 14.04 -7.74 3.71
C GLU A 137 13.41 -6.39 4.13
N LYS A 138 14.14 -5.28 4.00
CA LYS A 138 13.62 -3.94 4.24
C LYS A 138 12.42 -3.62 3.34
N ARG A 139 12.51 -3.93 2.04
CA ARG A 139 11.38 -3.75 1.10
C ARG A 139 10.17 -4.59 1.47
N THR A 140 10.38 -5.80 2.01
CA THR A 140 9.30 -6.65 2.54
C THR A 140 8.58 -5.97 3.71
N LEU A 141 9.32 -5.38 4.63
CA LEU A 141 8.75 -4.64 5.77
C LEU A 141 8.03 -3.35 5.33
N GLU A 142 8.59 -2.61 4.39
CA GLU A 142 7.96 -1.43 3.79
C GLU A 142 6.65 -1.79 3.07
N TYR A 143 6.63 -2.92 2.35
CA TYR A 143 5.42 -3.46 1.75
C TYR A 143 4.36 -3.79 2.81
N GLN A 144 4.73 -4.45 3.91
CA GLN A 144 3.82 -4.76 5.02
C GLN A 144 3.28 -3.48 5.68
N ALA A 145 4.14 -2.48 5.91
CA ALA A 145 3.72 -1.19 6.45
C ALA A 145 2.71 -0.49 5.53
N LEU A 146 2.92 -0.54 4.22
CA LEU A 146 2.00 -0.01 3.22
C LEU A 146 0.66 -0.73 3.22
N VAL A 147 0.65 -2.07 3.24
CA VAL A 147 -0.58 -2.87 3.30
C VAL A 147 -1.39 -2.52 4.55
N ASN A 148 -0.73 -2.36 5.71
CA ASN A 148 -1.39 -1.96 6.95
C ASN A 148 -1.96 -0.54 6.89
N ARG A 149 -1.24 0.40 6.23
CA ARG A 149 -1.73 1.76 6.00
C ARG A 149 -2.97 1.76 5.10
N VAL A 150 -2.91 1.10 3.95
CA VAL A 150 -4.03 1.02 3.02
C VAL A 150 -5.25 0.34 3.68
N ALA A 151 -5.04 -0.73 4.45
CA ALA A 151 -6.11 -1.38 5.19
C ALA A 151 -6.79 -0.42 6.19
N MET A 152 -6.03 0.41 6.90
CA MET A 152 -6.59 1.45 7.75
C MET A 152 -7.36 2.48 6.92
N ASP A 153 -6.77 3.01 5.84
CA ASP A 153 -7.40 4.05 5.01
C ASP A 153 -8.72 3.57 4.40
N VAL A 154 -8.80 2.30 3.98
CA VAL A 154 -10.04 1.66 3.52
C VAL A 154 -11.08 1.58 4.65
N ARG A 155 -10.69 1.18 5.87
CA ARG A 155 -11.61 1.15 7.03
C ARG A 155 -12.16 2.55 7.32
N LEU A 156 -11.30 3.58 7.32
CA LEU A 156 -11.72 4.96 7.54
C LEU A 156 -12.73 5.43 6.49
N ALA A 157 -12.44 5.20 5.21
CA ALA A 157 -13.34 5.56 4.12
C ALA A 157 -14.68 4.80 4.18
N PHE A 158 -14.64 3.53 4.59
CA PHE A 158 -15.84 2.73 4.77
C PHE A 158 -16.73 3.24 5.93
N TYR A 159 -16.14 3.58 7.07
CA TYR A 159 -16.88 4.18 8.18
C TYR A 159 -17.42 5.58 7.82
N GLU A 160 -16.70 6.36 7.02
CA GLU A 160 -17.18 7.65 6.51
C GLU A 160 -18.42 7.47 5.61
N LEU A 161 -18.41 6.45 4.75
CA LEU A 161 -19.55 6.10 3.90
C LEU A 161 -20.76 5.69 4.76
N GLN A 162 -20.58 4.83 5.77
CA GLN A 162 -21.64 4.45 6.70
C GLN A 162 -22.19 5.67 7.48
N LEU A 163 -21.30 6.59 7.90
CA LEU A 163 -21.68 7.84 8.56
C LEU A 163 -22.59 8.68 7.65
N ASN A 164 -22.16 8.92 6.40
CA ASN A 164 -22.90 9.74 5.46
C ASN A 164 -24.26 9.13 5.10
N ARG A 165 -24.32 7.81 4.96
CA ARG A 165 -25.60 7.08 4.81
C ARG A 165 -26.52 7.26 6.03
N ALA A 166 -25.96 7.20 7.24
CA ALA A 166 -26.75 7.41 8.46
C ALA A 166 -27.21 8.86 8.61
N LYS A 167 -26.39 9.84 8.22
CA LYS A 167 -26.76 11.26 8.21
C LYS A 167 -27.94 11.54 7.27
N ILE A 168 -27.95 10.95 6.07
CA ILE A 168 -29.09 11.10 5.13
C ILE A 168 -30.37 10.68 5.81
N ARG A 169 -30.40 9.52 6.48
CA ARG A 169 -31.62 9.06 7.18
C ARG A 169 -32.09 10.04 8.27
N VAL A 170 -31.16 10.65 9.01
CA VAL A 170 -31.50 11.67 10.01
C VAL A 170 -32.06 12.91 9.34
N ARG A 171 -31.48 13.38 8.22
CA ARG A 171 -31.97 14.54 7.45
C ARG A 171 -33.33 14.27 6.78
N GLU A 172 -33.55 13.09 6.23
CA GLU A 172 -34.85 12.67 5.69
C GLU A 172 -35.95 12.69 6.76
N GLN A 173 -35.63 12.18 7.97
CA GLN A 173 -36.55 12.27 9.10
C GLN A 173 -36.83 13.72 9.50
N SER A 174 -35.80 14.58 9.51
CA SER A 174 -35.95 16.01 9.79
C SER A 174 -36.85 16.72 8.78
N VAL A 175 -36.61 16.50 7.49
CA VAL A 175 -37.44 17.02 6.40
C VAL A 175 -38.89 16.57 6.59
N GLY A 176 -39.12 15.30 6.93
CA GLY A 176 -40.47 14.77 7.22
C GLY A 176 -41.16 15.49 8.39
N VAL A 177 -40.42 15.77 9.48
CA VAL A 177 -40.96 16.52 10.62
C VAL A 177 -41.34 17.96 10.23
N PHE A 178 -40.52 18.66 9.49
CA PHE A 178 -40.84 20.02 9.06
C PHE A 178 -41.93 20.06 7.98
N GLN A 179 -42.06 19.05 7.12
CA GLN A 179 -43.17 18.93 6.18
C GLN A 179 -44.56 18.75 6.92
N GLU A 180 -44.58 17.89 7.93
CA GLU A 180 -45.78 17.66 8.72
C GLU A 180 -46.15 18.91 9.53
N GLU A 181 -45.15 19.60 10.09
CA GLU A 181 -45.36 20.87 10.80
C GLU A 181 -45.94 21.93 9.86
N LEU A 182 -45.40 22.07 8.65
CA LEU A 182 -45.90 23.01 7.64
C LEU A 182 -47.38 22.69 7.27
N LYS A 183 -47.68 21.42 7.06
CA LYS A 183 -49.05 20.97 6.78
C LYS A 183 -49.99 21.35 7.94
N THR A 184 -49.59 21.06 9.17
CA THR A 184 -50.37 21.40 10.38
C THR A 184 -50.61 22.90 10.48
N GLN A 185 -49.62 23.75 10.21
CA GLN A 185 -49.78 25.18 10.26
C GLN A 185 -50.69 25.74 9.14
N ARG A 186 -50.66 25.17 7.95
CA ARG A 186 -51.59 25.51 6.87
C ARG A 186 -53.02 25.14 7.21
N GLU A 187 -53.26 24.00 7.81
CA GLU A 187 -54.59 23.59 8.27
C GLU A 187 -55.10 24.52 9.37
N ARG A 188 -54.26 24.91 10.35
CA ARG A 188 -54.61 25.85 11.41
C ARG A 188 -54.86 27.27 10.87
N LEU A 189 -54.14 27.70 9.86
CA LEU A 189 -54.37 29.01 9.18
C LEU A 189 -55.72 28.97 8.49
N SER A 190 -56.08 27.90 7.77
CA SER A 190 -57.36 27.79 7.09
C SER A 190 -58.54 27.76 8.08
N ALA A 191 -58.30 27.25 9.29
CA ALA A 191 -59.27 27.26 10.40
C ALA A 191 -59.31 28.60 11.17
N GLY A 192 -58.44 29.59 10.81
CA GLY A 192 -58.37 30.88 11.48
C GLY A 192 -57.73 30.86 12.87
N ILE A 193 -57.04 29.77 13.24
CA ILE A 193 -56.46 29.55 14.57
C ILE A 193 -55.10 30.25 14.71
N VAL A 194 -54.32 30.34 13.59
CA VAL A 194 -52.97 30.94 13.56
C VAL A 194 -52.85 31.97 12.46
N GLY A 195 -51.87 32.88 12.59
CA GLY A 195 -51.56 33.89 11.57
C GLY A 195 -50.63 33.36 10.47
N ALA A 196 -50.58 34.03 9.32
CA ALA A 196 -49.72 33.68 8.18
C ALA A 196 -48.20 33.62 8.54
N LEU A 197 -47.74 34.32 9.56
CA LEU A 197 -46.39 34.27 10.07
C LEU A 197 -45.95 32.86 10.49
N ASN A 198 -46.87 32.09 11.06
CA ASN A 198 -46.54 30.72 11.50
C ASN A 198 -46.32 29.80 10.30
N VAL A 199 -47.09 29.93 9.24
CA VAL A 199 -46.88 29.21 7.99
C VAL A 199 -45.56 29.59 7.34
N SER A 200 -45.29 30.91 7.25
CA SER A 200 -44.02 31.39 6.69
C SER A 200 -42.78 30.87 7.48
N ARG A 201 -42.83 30.80 8.82
CA ARG A 201 -41.76 30.22 9.64
C ARG A 201 -41.55 28.73 9.37
N ALA A 202 -42.62 27.95 9.21
CA ALA A 202 -42.53 26.55 8.88
C ALA A 202 -41.97 26.33 7.47
N GLU A 203 -42.35 27.17 6.50
CA GLU A 203 -41.81 27.15 5.14
C GLU A 203 -40.29 27.45 5.12
N VAL A 204 -39.84 28.45 5.86
CA VAL A 204 -38.42 28.77 6.00
C VAL A 204 -37.66 27.63 6.66
N ALA A 205 -38.19 27.03 7.74
CA ALA A 205 -37.56 25.90 8.40
C ALA A 205 -37.38 24.70 7.45
N LEU A 206 -38.40 24.34 6.69
CA LEU A 206 -38.34 23.28 5.66
C LEU A 206 -37.33 23.64 4.55
N ALA A 207 -37.38 24.89 4.05
CA ALA A 207 -36.49 25.35 3.01
C ALA A 207 -35.01 25.34 3.43
N ASN A 208 -34.72 25.56 4.70
CA ASN A 208 -33.34 25.47 5.25
C ASN A 208 -32.84 24.03 5.39
N GLU A 209 -33.72 23.05 5.58
CA GLU A 209 -33.31 21.65 5.75
C GLU A 209 -33.07 20.94 4.41
N GLN A 210 -33.70 21.37 3.32
CA GLN A 210 -33.52 20.75 2.00
C GLN A 210 -32.08 20.81 1.46
N PRO A 211 -31.36 21.94 1.51
CA PRO A 211 -29.95 22.00 1.11
C PRO A 211 -29.05 21.06 1.92
N GLU A 212 -29.33 20.92 3.22
CA GLU A 212 -28.60 20.05 4.12
C GLU A 212 -28.74 18.56 3.74
N LEU A 213 -29.93 18.17 3.27
CA LEU A 213 -30.17 16.82 2.73
C LEU A 213 -29.42 16.60 1.42
N ILE A 214 -29.43 17.59 0.51
CA ILE A 214 -28.72 17.53 -0.77
C ILE A 214 -27.19 17.44 -0.51
N ASP A 215 -26.66 18.22 0.43
CA ASP A 215 -25.25 18.16 0.82
C ASP A 215 -24.89 16.76 1.37
N ALA A 216 -25.74 16.19 2.25
CA ALA A 216 -25.51 14.85 2.77
C ALA A 216 -25.51 13.78 1.67
N GLN A 217 -26.40 13.89 0.68
CA GLN A 217 -26.44 12.99 -0.49
C GLN A 217 -25.17 13.12 -1.35
N THR A 218 -24.70 14.34 -1.57
CA THR A 218 -23.47 14.62 -2.31
C THR A 218 -22.25 14.04 -1.58
N ARG A 219 -22.18 14.21 -0.26
CA ARG A 219 -21.11 13.64 0.57
C ARG A 219 -21.09 12.12 0.52
N LEU A 220 -22.27 11.48 0.50
CA LEU A 220 -22.36 10.03 0.33
C LEU A 220 -21.76 9.59 -1.01
N GLN A 221 -22.09 10.28 -2.12
CA GLN A 221 -21.54 9.96 -3.43
C GLN A 221 -20.00 10.12 -3.45
N ASN A 222 -19.48 11.20 -2.86
CA ASN A 222 -18.03 11.42 -2.75
C ASN A 222 -17.36 10.33 -1.90
N SER A 223 -18.01 9.83 -0.85
CA SER A 223 -17.49 8.72 -0.04
C SER A 223 -17.39 7.42 -0.85
N TYR A 224 -18.36 7.15 -1.73
CA TYR A 224 -18.28 6.02 -2.65
C TYR A 224 -17.11 6.16 -3.63
N LEU A 225 -16.90 7.33 -4.21
CA LEU A 225 -15.77 7.59 -5.12
C LEU A 225 -14.43 7.36 -4.42
N ARG A 226 -14.26 7.92 -3.21
CA ARG A 226 -13.06 7.76 -2.41
C ARG A 226 -12.80 6.29 -2.04
N LEU A 227 -13.82 5.56 -1.63
CA LEU A 227 -13.68 4.14 -1.31
C LEU A 227 -13.33 3.33 -2.57
N SER A 228 -13.97 3.62 -3.72
CA SER A 228 -13.66 2.98 -5.01
C SER A 228 -12.19 3.17 -5.40
N GLU A 229 -11.65 4.37 -5.24
CA GLU A 229 -10.23 4.67 -5.48
C GLU A 229 -9.32 3.83 -4.59
N LEU A 230 -9.60 3.78 -3.29
CA LEU A 230 -8.79 3.03 -2.32
C LEU A 230 -8.83 1.52 -2.55
N ILE A 231 -9.96 0.97 -2.95
CA ILE A 231 -10.08 -0.47 -3.27
C ILE A 231 -9.55 -0.82 -4.67
N GLY A 232 -9.19 0.19 -5.48
CA GLY A 232 -8.63 -0.02 -6.82
C GLY A 232 -9.66 -0.34 -7.89
N VAL A 233 -10.94 0.05 -7.69
CA VAL A 233 -11.99 -0.09 -8.71
C VAL A 233 -11.95 1.12 -9.64
N ASP A 234 -11.82 0.87 -10.95
CA ASP A 234 -11.79 1.94 -11.94
C ASP A 234 -13.15 2.66 -12.02
N SER A 235 -13.19 3.89 -11.52
CA SER A 235 -14.38 4.76 -11.52
C SER A 235 -14.87 5.12 -12.93
N ARG A 236 -14.05 4.89 -13.97
CA ARG A 236 -14.42 5.12 -15.38
C ARG A 236 -15.25 3.99 -15.98
N SER A 237 -15.27 2.82 -15.36
CA SER A 237 -16.06 1.69 -15.84
C SER A 237 -17.55 1.89 -15.55
N PRO A 238 -18.45 1.69 -16.52
CA PRO A 238 -19.88 1.72 -16.28
C PRO A 238 -20.28 0.59 -15.32
N GLY A 239 -20.44 0.90 -14.04
CA GLY A 239 -20.70 -0.10 -12.98
C GLY A 239 -19.71 -0.06 -11.82
N ALA A 240 -18.63 0.71 -11.90
CA ALA A 240 -17.63 0.86 -10.84
C ALA A 240 -18.19 1.39 -9.50
N SER A 241 -19.30 2.11 -9.53
CA SER A 241 -20.01 2.62 -8.35
C SER A 241 -21.13 1.69 -7.84
N ARG A 242 -21.18 0.44 -8.27
CA ARG A 242 -22.24 -0.51 -7.92
C ARG A 242 -21.82 -1.54 -6.89
N PHE A 243 -21.15 -1.13 -5.84
CA PHE A 243 -21.14 -1.94 -4.62
C PHE A 243 -21.96 -1.23 -3.54
N GLU A 244 -22.59 -2.00 -2.71
CA GLU A 244 -23.25 -1.49 -1.51
C GLU A 244 -22.39 -1.80 -0.29
N ALA A 245 -22.21 -0.81 0.59
CA ALA A 245 -21.55 -1.05 1.85
C ALA A 245 -22.52 -1.78 2.79
N ALA A 246 -22.13 -2.97 3.23
CA ALA A 246 -22.88 -3.75 4.19
C ALA A 246 -22.93 -3.08 5.57
N GLY A 247 -24.00 -3.33 6.30
CA GLY A 247 -24.14 -2.97 7.69
C GLY A 247 -24.42 -1.47 7.94
N GLN A 248 -24.47 -1.14 9.22
CA GLN A 248 -24.73 0.20 9.72
C GLN A 248 -23.56 0.63 10.60
N LEU A 249 -23.36 1.95 10.74
CA LEU A 249 -22.40 2.50 11.68
C LEU A 249 -22.80 2.12 13.11
N GLN A 250 -22.01 1.26 13.76
CA GLN A 250 -22.26 0.76 15.10
C GLN A 250 -21.10 1.10 16.03
N TYR A 251 -21.42 1.26 17.29
CA TYR A 251 -20.45 1.40 18.37
C TYR A 251 -20.16 0.05 19.00
N HIS A 252 -18.88 -0.32 19.01
CA HIS A 252 -18.39 -1.52 19.67
C HIS A 252 -17.40 -1.12 20.78
N PRO A 253 -17.81 -1.12 22.06
CA PRO A 253 -16.93 -0.70 23.14
C PRO A 253 -15.69 -1.59 23.21
N ARG A 254 -14.51 -0.96 23.32
CA ARG A 254 -13.20 -1.63 23.49
C ARG A 254 -12.41 -0.90 24.54
N HIS A 255 -11.72 -1.65 25.38
CA HIS A 255 -10.91 -1.11 26.47
C HIS A 255 -9.47 -1.64 26.40
N PRO A 256 -8.66 -1.20 25.40
CA PRO A 256 -7.29 -1.64 25.25
C PRO A 256 -6.42 -1.14 26.42
N ASP A 257 -5.38 -1.90 26.78
CA ASP A 257 -4.33 -1.46 27.69
C ASP A 257 -3.22 -0.73 26.92
N LEU A 258 -2.86 0.47 27.38
CA LEU A 258 -1.84 1.30 26.73
C LEU A 258 -0.46 0.65 26.74
N ASN A 259 -0.06 0.05 27.91
CA ASN A 259 1.27 -0.52 28.04
C ASN A 259 1.42 -1.76 27.17
N GLU A 260 0.36 -2.58 27.08
CA GLU A 260 0.32 -3.72 26.18
C GLU A 260 0.42 -3.29 24.69
N CYS A 261 -0.29 -2.23 24.31
CA CYS A 261 -0.21 -1.67 22.95
C CYS A 261 1.20 -1.15 22.63
N LEU A 262 1.85 -0.44 23.58
CA LEU A 262 3.22 0.06 23.41
C LEU A 262 4.25 -1.07 23.30
N ALA A 263 4.19 -2.06 24.19
CA ALA A 263 5.11 -3.19 24.19
C ALA A 263 4.98 -4.01 22.89
N TYR A 264 3.76 -4.24 22.42
CA TYR A 264 3.52 -4.96 21.18
C TYR A 264 3.99 -4.17 19.96
N ALA A 265 3.75 -2.86 19.90
CA ALA A 265 4.18 -1.99 18.83
C ALA A 265 5.71 -1.96 18.69
N ASP A 266 6.46 -1.88 19.79
CA ASP A 266 7.93 -1.83 19.76
C ASP A 266 8.56 -3.08 19.10
N VAL A 267 7.90 -4.25 19.26
CA VAL A 267 8.40 -5.51 18.69
C VAL A 267 7.89 -5.77 17.28
N THR A 268 6.65 -5.36 16.96
CA THR A 268 5.97 -5.83 15.74
C THR A 268 5.89 -4.80 14.63
N ARG A 269 6.10 -3.52 14.91
CA ARG A 269 6.00 -2.46 13.91
C ARG A 269 7.03 -2.60 12.80
N PRO A 270 6.60 -2.77 11.52
CA PRO A 270 7.52 -2.92 10.40
C PRO A 270 8.48 -1.73 10.23
N GLU A 271 8.02 -0.53 10.59
CA GLU A 271 8.80 0.70 10.47
C GLU A 271 10.01 0.72 11.41
N ILE A 272 9.89 0.18 12.63
CA ILE A 272 11.03 0.04 13.55
C ILE A 272 12.03 -0.99 12.99
N ARG A 273 11.53 -2.16 12.58
CA ARG A 273 12.37 -3.22 12.02
C ARG A 273 13.09 -2.78 10.75
N ALA A 274 12.44 -2.00 9.88
CA ALA A 274 13.08 -1.42 8.70
C ALA A 274 14.26 -0.52 9.07
N ARG A 275 14.18 0.24 10.18
CA ARG A 275 15.30 1.07 10.67
C ARG A 275 16.41 0.23 11.33
N GLU A 276 16.08 -0.89 11.96
CA GLU A 276 17.10 -1.84 12.43
C GLU A 276 17.90 -2.42 11.26
N ILE A 277 17.25 -2.72 10.16
CA ILE A 277 17.90 -3.15 8.92
C ILE A 277 18.78 -2.04 8.33
N ASP A 278 18.36 -0.76 8.37
CA ASP A 278 19.22 0.34 7.93
C ASP A 278 20.56 0.35 8.67
N VAL A 279 20.56 0.14 9.99
CA VAL A 279 21.78 0.02 10.79
C VAL A 279 22.62 -1.19 10.36
N ALA A 280 21.97 -2.32 10.06
CA ALA A 280 22.65 -3.53 9.60
C ALA A 280 23.28 -3.34 8.21
N ILE A 281 22.62 -2.61 7.30
CA ILE A 281 23.14 -2.25 5.97
C ILE A 281 24.43 -1.42 6.13
N GLU A 282 24.42 -0.39 6.97
CA GLU A 282 25.62 0.44 7.19
C GLU A 282 26.77 -0.35 7.83
N ASN A 283 26.47 -1.35 8.66
CA ASN A 283 27.50 -2.28 9.17
C ASN A 283 28.14 -3.11 8.04
N GLN A 284 27.35 -3.60 7.08
CA GLN A 284 27.86 -4.32 5.92
C GLN A 284 28.62 -3.39 4.97
N GLN A 285 28.16 -2.14 4.83
CA GLN A 285 28.86 -1.11 4.06
C GLN A 285 30.26 -0.83 4.61
N LEU A 286 30.44 -0.84 5.94
CA LEU A 286 31.78 -0.71 6.55
C LEU A 286 32.72 -1.85 6.15
N ILE A 287 32.21 -3.08 6.02
CA ILE A 287 33.01 -4.22 5.56
C ILE A 287 33.34 -4.06 4.08
N LEU A 288 32.36 -3.65 3.29
CA LEU A 288 32.55 -3.36 1.86
C LEU A 288 33.62 -2.28 1.63
N ASP A 289 33.55 -1.16 2.34
CA ASP A 289 34.52 -0.08 2.22
C ASP A 289 35.94 -0.52 2.65
N ARG A 290 36.05 -1.38 3.68
CA ARG A 290 37.36 -1.96 4.10
C ARG A 290 37.93 -2.93 3.08
N SER A 291 37.11 -3.55 2.26
CA SER A 291 37.58 -4.50 1.24
C SER A 291 38.49 -3.87 0.21
N GLU A 292 38.38 -2.56 -0.01
CA GLU A 292 39.26 -1.79 -0.94
C GLU A 292 40.75 -1.78 -0.51
N THR A 293 41.03 -1.93 0.79
CA THR A 293 42.42 -2.05 1.31
C THR A 293 42.98 -3.47 1.30
N ARG A 294 42.19 -4.42 0.78
CA ARG A 294 42.56 -5.84 0.71
C ARG A 294 42.90 -6.22 -0.72
N PRO A 295 43.75 -7.24 -0.94
CA PRO A 295 44.00 -7.72 -2.29
C PRO A 295 42.74 -8.31 -2.90
N ARG A 296 42.62 -8.18 -4.24
CA ARG A 296 41.61 -8.88 -5.05
C ARG A 296 42.36 -9.91 -5.87
N VAL A 297 41.80 -11.13 -5.92
CA VAL A 297 42.39 -12.25 -6.66
C VAL A 297 41.29 -12.85 -7.55
N GLU A 298 41.57 -12.93 -8.84
CA GLU A 298 40.68 -13.56 -9.82
C GLU A 298 41.46 -14.58 -10.64
N ALA A 299 40.81 -15.68 -10.99
CA ALA A 299 41.31 -16.63 -11.95
C ALA A 299 40.63 -16.39 -13.29
N PHE A 300 41.34 -16.59 -14.37
CA PHE A 300 40.78 -16.52 -15.70
C PHE A 300 41.29 -17.63 -16.58
N THR A 301 40.49 -18.04 -17.55
CA THR A 301 40.85 -18.93 -18.63
C THR A 301 40.11 -18.52 -19.88
N GLY A 302 40.71 -18.74 -21.04
CA GLY A 302 40.10 -18.30 -22.29
C GLY A 302 40.84 -18.72 -23.52
N TYR A 303 40.39 -18.21 -24.65
CA TYR A 303 40.99 -18.37 -25.93
C TYR A 303 41.17 -16.98 -26.57
N GLU A 304 42.35 -16.73 -27.12
CA GLU A 304 42.70 -15.45 -27.70
C GLU A 304 43.17 -15.61 -29.14
N LEU A 305 42.78 -14.67 -29.98
CA LEU A 305 43.27 -14.46 -31.35
C LEU A 305 43.90 -13.07 -31.37
N TYR A 306 45.17 -12.98 -31.65
CA TYR A 306 45.90 -11.71 -31.68
C TYR A 306 46.79 -11.62 -32.94
N SER A 307 47.02 -10.39 -33.39
CA SER A 307 47.89 -10.12 -34.49
C SER A 307 49.37 -9.96 -34.02
N GLU A 308 50.28 -10.69 -34.72
CA GLU A 308 51.71 -10.41 -34.57
C GLU A 308 52.07 -9.25 -35.48
N ARG A 309 52.60 -8.18 -34.86
CA ARG A 309 52.96 -6.94 -35.59
C ARG A 309 54.30 -6.99 -36.22
N ASP A 310 55.25 -7.75 -35.71
CA ASP A 310 56.57 -7.91 -36.31
C ASP A 310 56.57 -9.05 -37.35
N PRO A 311 56.66 -8.72 -38.66
CA PRO A 311 56.60 -9.74 -39.71
C PRO A 311 57.78 -10.72 -39.70
N LEU A 312 58.84 -10.44 -38.93
CA LEU A 312 60.02 -11.33 -38.79
C LEU A 312 59.83 -12.36 -37.67
N VAL A 313 58.88 -12.13 -36.75
CA VAL A 313 58.68 -12.99 -35.56
C VAL A 313 57.73 -14.14 -35.88
N GLY A 314 56.74 -13.94 -36.72
CA GLY A 314 55.79 -15.00 -37.02
C GLY A 314 54.66 -14.61 -37.98
N PRO A 315 53.66 -15.49 -38.13
CA PRO A 315 52.48 -15.23 -38.96
C PRO A 315 51.68 -14.03 -38.42
N GLU A 316 50.90 -13.41 -39.31
CA GLU A 316 50.09 -12.22 -38.97
C GLU A 316 49.06 -12.49 -37.85
N PHE A 317 48.50 -13.68 -37.81
CA PHE A 317 47.53 -14.08 -36.80
C PHE A 317 48.03 -15.27 -36.01
N ASN A 318 48.03 -15.10 -34.69
CA ASN A 318 48.30 -16.14 -33.70
C ASN A 318 47.05 -16.37 -32.85
N HIS A 319 46.92 -17.59 -32.36
CA HIS A 319 45.79 -17.95 -31.47
C HIS A 319 46.24 -19.00 -30.46
N GLY A 320 45.57 -19.00 -29.28
CA GLY A 320 45.88 -19.97 -28.25
C GLY A 320 44.98 -19.83 -27.05
N TYR A 321 45.09 -20.83 -26.16
CA TYR A 321 44.44 -20.74 -24.84
C TYR A 321 45.29 -19.90 -23.88
N ILE A 322 44.58 -19.22 -22.96
CA ILE A 322 45.22 -18.49 -21.87
C ILE A 322 44.58 -18.98 -20.55
N VAL A 323 45.42 -19.16 -19.54
CA VAL A 323 44.98 -19.44 -18.18
C VAL A 323 45.89 -18.69 -17.22
N GLY A 324 45.30 -18.10 -16.19
CA GLY A 324 46.10 -17.31 -15.23
C GLY A 324 45.33 -16.91 -13.99
N ILE A 325 46.05 -16.30 -13.09
CA ILE A 325 45.56 -15.67 -11.88
C ILE A 325 46.03 -14.24 -11.91
N ASN A 326 45.11 -13.31 -11.72
CA ASN A 326 45.39 -11.90 -11.55
C ASN A 326 45.18 -11.50 -10.08
N ALA A 327 46.17 -10.82 -9.50
CA ALA A 327 46.08 -10.29 -8.14
C ALA A 327 46.36 -8.79 -8.17
N ALA A 328 45.43 -8.01 -7.68
CA ALA A 328 45.54 -6.55 -7.60
C ALA A 328 45.38 -6.11 -6.12
N TRP A 329 46.31 -5.26 -5.66
CA TRP A 329 46.27 -4.72 -4.31
C TRP A 329 46.63 -3.24 -4.32
N HIS A 330 45.71 -2.42 -3.89
CA HIS A 330 45.93 -0.98 -3.73
C HIS A 330 46.54 -0.72 -2.34
N ILE A 331 47.90 -0.64 -2.30
CA ILE A 331 48.63 -0.43 -1.05
C ILE A 331 48.41 0.99 -0.52
N PHE A 332 48.25 1.96 -1.43
CA PHE A 332 47.94 3.35 -1.10
C PHE A 332 46.96 3.94 -2.11
N ASP A 333 45.89 4.55 -1.61
CA ASP A 333 44.79 5.11 -2.39
C ASP A 333 44.56 6.61 -2.16
N GLY A 334 45.60 7.33 -1.69
CA GLY A 334 45.50 8.76 -1.38
C GLY A 334 44.51 9.08 -0.24
N PHE A 335 44.33 8.19 0.72
CA PHE A 335 43.36 8.28 1.83
C PHE A 335 41.88 8.18 1.43
N ALA A 336 41.54 7.76 0.22
CA ALA A 336 40.15 7.64 -0.26
C ALA A 336 39.34 6.67 0.63
N THR A 337 39.89 5.49 0.93
CA THR A 337 39.21 4.50 1.83
C THR A 337 39.09 5.05 3.25
N LYS A 338 40.04 5.81 3.77
CA LYS A 338 39.90 6.46 5.08
C LYS A 338 38.74 7.43 5.10
N GLY A 339 38.58 8.25 4.07
CA GLY A 339 37.45 9.17 3.92
C GLY A 339 36.10 8.43 3.82
N ARG A 340 36.02 7.37 2.98
CA ARG A 340 34.80 6.54 2.87
C ARG A 340 34.43 5.90 4.21
N LEU A 341 35.38 5.31 4.92
CA LEU A 341 35.12 4.71 6.24
C LEU A 341 34.63 5.72 7.27
N GLN A 342 35.19 6.95 7.25
CA GLN A 342 34.70 8.03 8.11
C GLN A 342 33.24 8.41 7.77
N ALA A 343 32.93 8.55 6.49
CA ALA A 343 31.57 8.85 6.01
C ALA A 343 30.58 7.74 6.38
N THR A 344 30.94 6.48 6.19
CA THR A 344 30.06 5.33 6.51
C THR A 344 29.87 5.17 8.01
N ARG A 345 30.90 5.44 8.85
CA ARG A 345 30.70 5.49 10.31
C ARG A 345 29.69 6.56 10.71
N ALA A 346 29.80 7.75 10.16
CA ALA A 346 28.83 8.82 10.42
C ALA A 346 27.41 8.45 9.95
N ARG A 347 27.27 7.80 8.78
CA ARG A 347 25.97 7.29 8.30
C ARG A 347 25.39 6.22 9.24
N ARG A 348 26.22 5.31 9.73
CA ARG A 348 25.81 4.31 10.71
C ARG A 348 25.30 4.95 12.01
N GLU A 349 26.00 5.95 12.54
CA GLU A 349 25.55 6.68 13.74
C GLU A 349 24.24 7.42 13.46
N ALA A 350 24.12 8.06 12.29
CA ALA A 350 22.86 8.67 11.86
C ALA A 350 21.71 7.64 11.76
N ALA A 351 21.97 6.44 11.26
CA ALA A 351 20.99 5.37 11.21
C ALA A 351 20.54 4.90 12.61
N VAL A 352 21.47 4.84 13.59
CA VAL A 352 21.13 4.54 14.99
C VAL A 352 20.21 5.62 15.58
N HIS A 353 20.52 6.90 15.36
CA HIS A 353 19.66 7.99 15.81
C HIS A 353 18.29 7.99 15.09
N ALA A 354 18.25 7.60 13.81
CA ALA A 354 17.01 7.43 13.07
C ALA A 354 16.13 6.29 13.64
N LEU A 355 16.76 5.19 14.08
CA LEU A 355 16.07 4.09 14.76
C LEU A 355 15.44 4.56 16.08
N GLU A 356 16.21 5.28 16.91
CA GLU A 356 15.70 5.84 18.17
C GLU A 356 14.56 6.84 17.93
N ALA A 357 14.67 7.67 16.89
CA ALA A 357 13.62 8.59 16.49
C ALA A 357 12.36 7.85 16.05
N ALA A 358 12.49 6.76 15.29
CA ALA A 358 11.38 5.92 14.85
C ALA A 358 10.66 5.26 16.05
N ARG A 359 11.40 4.73 17.04
CA ARG A 359 10.82 4.18 18.28
C ARG A 359 10.02 5.23 19.04
N ARG A 360 10.58 6.45 19.19
CA ARG A 360 9.85 7.57 19.84
C ARG A 360 8.60 7.97 19.05
N SER A 361 8.68 8.02 17.74
CA SER A 361 7.52 8.34 16.88
C SER A 361 6.43 7.29 17.01
N VAL A 362 6.75 6.00 16.95
CA VAL A 362 5.79 4.91 17.14
C VAL A 362 5.14 4.97 18.52
N ALA A 363 5.92 5.20 19.58
CA ALA A 363 5.37 5.35 20.93
C ALA A 363 4.43 6.58 21.04
N SER A 364 4.74 7.67 20.35
CA SER A 364 3.87 8.85 20.26
C SER A 364 2.58 8.55 19.49
N ASP A 365 2.68 7.86 18.35
CA ASP A 365 1.51 7.46 17.54
C ASP A 365 0.53 6.60 18.35
N VAL A 366 1.06 5.60 19.10
CA VAL A 366 0.23 4.73 19.95
C VAL A 366 -0.46 5.53 21.04
N ARG A 367 0.27 6.43 21.74
CA ARG A 367 -0.30 7.25 22.79
C ARG A 367 -1.35 8.21 22.26
N SER A 368 -1.08 8.87 21.13
CA SER A 368 -2.05 9.78 20.51
C SER A 368 -3.31 9.03 20.10
N ALA A 369 -3.20 7.89 19.42
CA ALA A 369 -4.36 7.10 19.01
C ALA A 369 -5.16 6.56 20.19
N PHE A 370 -4.49 6.23 21.31
CA PHE A 370 -5.14 5.81 22.55
C PHE A 370 -5.93 6.96 23.20
N LEU A 371 -5.35 8.17 23.24
CA LEU A 371 -6.03 9.36 23.75
C LEU A 371 -7.22 9.75 22.88
N ASP A 372 -7.08 9.65 21.55
CA ASP A 372 -8.18 9.89 20.61
C ASP A 372 -9.35 8.92 20.86
N LEU A 373 -9.06 7.64 21.15
CA LEU A 373 -10.06 6.64 21.49
C LEU A 373 -10.77 6.99 22.80
N GLN A 374 -10.03 7.34 23.86
CA GLN A 374 -10.61 7.76 25.13
C GLN A 374 -11.48 9.01 24.99
N GLN A 375 -11.03 9.97 24.19
CA GLN A 375 -11.80 11.18 23.90
C GLN A 375 -13.11 10.83 23.18
N ALA A 376 -13.03 9.98 22.13
CA ALA A 376 -14.20 9.57 21.35
C ALA A 376 -15.25 8.87 22.23
N ASP A 377 -14.83 7.99 23.16
CA ASP A 377 -15.73 7.32 24.10
C ASP A 377 -16.45 8.30 25.03
N ARG A 378 -15.71 9.28 25.59
CA ARG A 378 -16.30 10.30 26.48
C ARG A 378 -17.28 11.20 25.72
N VAL A 379 -16.94 11.61 24.51
CA VAL A 379 -17.82 12.41 23.65
C VAL A 379 -19.07 11.62 23.31
N LEU A 380 -18.96 10.34 22.94
CA LEU A 380 -20.10 9.50 22.61
C LEU A 380 -21.05 9.33 23.79
N LEU A 381 -20.52 9.16 25.01
CA LEU A 381 -21.34 9.07 26.22
C LEU A 381 -22.12 10.37 26.46
N SER A 382 -21.48 11.53 26.27
CA SER A 382 -22.14 12.84 26.40
C SER A 382 -23.22 13.03 25.34
N GLU A 383 -22.90 12.73 24.05
CA GLU A 383 -23.85 12.92 22.96
C GLU A 383 -25.03 11.94 23.02
N THR A 384 -24.85 10.77 23.60
CA THR A 384 -25.97 9.84 23.84
C THR A 384 -26.99 10.43 24.81
N ARG A 385 -26.52 11.10 25.87
CA ARG A 385 -27.41 11.82 26.83
C ARG A 385 -28.04 13.05 26.17
N ASN A 386 -27.28 13.80 25.36
CA ASN A 386 -27.80 14.97 24.66
C ASN A 386 -28.94 14.60 23.70
N VAL A 387 -28.87 13.47 22.99
CA VAL A 387 -29.95 12.98 22.16
C VAL A 387 -31.20 12.70 22.97
N GLN A 388 -31.07 12.03 24.13
CA GLN A 388 -32.21 11.75 25.01
C GLN A 388 -32.90 13.03 25.48
N ASN A 389 -32.09 14.01 25.95
CA ASN A 389 -32.60 15.31 26.41
C ASN A 389 -33.29 16.10 25.29
N ALA A 390 -32.71 16.05 24.04
CA ALA A 390 -33.31 16.74 22.90
C ALA A 390 -34.63 16.10 22.47
N ASP A 391 -34.70 14.76 22.44
CA ASP A 391 -35.93 14.03 22.15
C ASP A 391 -37.05 14.34 23.20
N GLU A 392 -36.70 14.37 24.48
CA GLU A 392 -37.62 14.75 25.56
C GLU A 392 -38.07 16.22 25.43
N SER A 393 -37.14 17.13 25.12
CA SER A 393 -37.46 18.54 24.90
C SER A 393 -38.48 18.75 23.78
N LEU A 394 -38.33 17.98 22.66
CA LEU A 394 -39.25 18.05 21.54
C LEU A 394 -40.67 17.55 21.95
N GLU A 395 -40.75 16.48 22.72
CA GLU A 395 -42.04 15.99 23.20
C GLU A 395 -42.72 16.95 24.18
N ILE A 396 -41.94 17.58 25.06
CA ILE A 396 -42.43 18.65 25.98
C ILE A 396 -42.93 19.85 25.16
N ALA A 397 -42.19 20.30 24.14
CA ALA A 397 -42.57 21.43 23.29
C ALA A 397 -43.90 21.16 22.54
N LYS A 398 -44.08 19.92 22.03
CA LYS A 398 -45.34 19.50 21.41
C LYS A 398 -46.52 19.48 22.39
N GLY A 399 -46.28 18.96 23.60
CA GLY A 399 -47.29 18.93 24.65
C GLY A 399 -47.70 20.32 25.09
N ASN A 400 -46.75 21.24 25.28
CA ASN A 400 -47.01 22.61 25.66
C ASN A 400 -47.79 23.39 24.59
N LEU A 401 -47.47 23.17 23.32
CA LEU A 401 -48.23 23.79 22.21
C LEU A 401 -49.68 23.26 22.19
N GLY A 402 -49.88 21.96 22.45
CA GLY A 402 -51.22 21.36 22.55
C GLY A 402 -52.06 21.92 23.73
N ALA A 403 -51.40 22.23 24.84
CA ALA A 403 -52.02 22.85 26.03
C ALA A 403 -52.13 24.39 25.92
N GLY A 404 -51.66 25.03 24.86
CA GLY A 404 -51.64 26.48 24.69
C GLY A 404 -50.58 27.23 25.54
N LEU A 405 -49.63 26.49 26.11
CA LEU A 405 -48.54 27.03 27.00
C LEU A 405 -47.21 27.24 26.23
N GLY A 406 -47.10 26.81 24.99
CA GLY A 406 -45.92 26.90 24.14
C GLY A 406 -46.17 27.56 22.81
N THR A 407 -45.12 27.83 22.08
CA THR A 407 -45.16 28.40 20.74
C THR A 407 -44.72 27.42 19.67
N GLN A 408 -45.11 27.68 18.40
CA GLN A 408 -44.60 26.94 17.27
C GLN A 408 -43.07 27.03 17.17
N LEU A 409 -42.49 28.19 17.53
CA LEU A 409 -41.04 28.38 17.47
C LEU A 409 -40.31 27.39 18.37
N ASP A 410 -40.87 27.07 19.54
CA ASP A 410 -40.29 26.09 20.47
C ASP A 410 -40.21 24.70 19.83
N ILE A 411 -41.25 24.28 19.07
CA ILE A 411 -41.25 23.00 18.34
C ILE A 411 -40.17 23.01 17.22
N LEU A 412 -40.13 24.07 16.40
CA LEU A 412 -39.18 24.18 15.32
C LEU A 412 -37.75 24.15 15.84
N GLN A 413 -37.48 24.83 16.95
CA GLN A 413 -36.16 24.85 17.59
C GLN A 413 -35.81 23.50 18.21
N ALA A 414 -36.69 22.87 18.93
CA ALA A 414 -36.49 21.54 19.50
C ALA A 414 -36.28 20.47 18.40
N ALA A 415 -37.01 20.54 17.28
CA ALA A 415 -36.82 19.63 16.16
C ALA A 415 -35.44 19.80 15.49
N ALA A 416 -34.99 21.04 15.33
CA ALA A 416 -33.64 21.33 14.85
C ALA A 416 -32.56 20.82 15.81
N ASP A 417 -32.77 20.95 17.13
CA ASP A 417 -31.85 20.43 18.14
C ASP A 417 -31.77 18.91 18.15
N VAL A 418 -32.90 18.19 17.98
CA VAL A 418 -32.92 16.72 17.78
C VAL A 418 -32.09 16.31 16.57
N THR A 419 -32.29 17.00 15.44
CA THR A 419 -31.53 16.72 14.22
C THR A 419 -30.02 16.94 14.41
N ARG A 420 -29.67 18.05 15.07
CA ARG A 420 -28.26 18.39 15.37
C ARG A 420 -27.62 17.36 16.29
N THR A 421 -28.25 17.04 17.43
CA THR A 421 -27.70 16.10 18.42
C THR A 421 -27.58 14.69 17.86
N ARG A 422 -28.56 14.20 17.10
CA ARG A 422 -28.49 12.90 16.42
C ARG A 422 -27.35 12.87 15.41
N THR A 423 -27.15 13.93 14.63
CA THR A 423 -26.03 14.04 13.67
C THR A 423 -24.67 14.07 14.40
N THR A 424 -24.56 14.80 15.50
CA THR A 424 -23.32 14.86 16.32
C THR A 424 -23.01 13.49 16.94
N ARG A 425 -24.03 12.79 17.47
CA ARG A 425 -23.85 11.43 18.00
C ARG A 425 -23.35 10.44 16.92
N LEU A 426 -23.87 10.50 15.70
CA LEU A 426 -23.35 9.70 14.59
C LEU A 426 -21.87 10.03 14.30
N GLY A 427 -21.51 11.32 14.36
CA GLY A 427 -20.10 11.76 14.28
C GLY A 427 -19.25 11.19 15.40
N ALA A 428 -19.74 11.10 16.62
CA ALA A 428 -19.01 10.52 17.75
C ALA A 428 -18.78 9.01 17.57
N ILE A 429 -19.77 8.25 17.08
CA ILE A 429 -19.61 6.82 16.76
C ILE A 429 -18.54 6.63 15.65
N TYR A 430 -18.57 7.48 14.63
CA TYR A 430 -17.56 7.47 13.58
C TYR A 430 -16.16 7.74 14.13
N LEU A 431 -15.99 8.76 14.96
CA LEU A 431 -14.70 9.10 15.58
C LEU A 431 -14.15 7.96 16.44
N HIS A 432 -15.02 7.25 17.18
CA HIS A 432 -14.63 6.07 17.94
C HIS A 432 -14.07 4.97 17.00
N ASN A 433 -14.79 4.63 15.92
CA ASN A 433 -14.35 3.60 14.98
C ASN A 433 -13.05 3.99 14.25
N VAL A 434 -12.89 5.28 13.92
CA VAL A 434 -11.64 5.82 13.34
C VAL A 434 -10.48 5.72 14.34
N ALA A 435 -10.71 6.12 15.60
CA ALA A 435 -9.68 6.05 16.64
C ALA A 435 -9.26 4.61 16.92
N LEU A 436 -10.22 3.68 16.94
CA LEU A 436 -9.94 2.25 17.07
C LEU A 436 -9.11 1.70 15.90
N ALA A 437 -9.44 2.07 14.66
CA ALA A 437 -8.67 1.66 13.49
C ALA A 437 -7.25 2.26 13.48
N ARG A 438 -7.10 3.51 13.93
CA ARG A 438 -5.78 4.17 14.09
C ARG A 438 -4.95 3.49 15.17
N LEU A 439 -5.56 3.16 16.33
CA LEU A 439 -4.85 2.46 17.41
C LEU A 439 -4.45 1.04 16.99
N ALA A 440 -5.29 0.34 16.23
CA ALA A 440 -5.00 -0.96 15.66
C ALA A 440 -3.74 -0.91 14.76
N ARG A 441 -3.68 0.05 13.84
CA ARG A 441 -2.48 0.29 13.03
C ARG A 441 -1.29 0.71 13.88
N ALA A 442 -1.46 1.66 14.80
CA ALA A 442 -0.38 2.17 15.64
C ALA A 442 0.25 1.07 16.51
N SER A 443 -0.55 0.14 17.00
CA SER A 443 -0.10 -1.02 17.79
C SER A 443 0.26 -2.26 16.94
N ALA A 444 0.11 -2.18 15.61
CA ALA A 444 0.26 -3.33 14.69
C ALA A 444 -0.62 -4.54 15.03
N ARG A 445 -1.81 -4.29 15.57
CA ARG A 445 -2.83 -5.30 15.90
C ARG A 445 -4.04 -5.16 14.98
N GLU A 446 -4.82 -6.24 14.84
CA GLU A 446 -6.14 -6.12 14.20
C GLU A 446 -7.14 -5.47 15.17
N PRO A 447 -8.10 -4.64 14.67
CA PRO A 447 -9.04 -3.92 15.54
C PRO A 447 -9.86 -4.85 16.45
N GLU A 448 -10.19 -6.05 15.97
CA GLU A 448 -10.96 -7.04 16.71
C GLU A 448 -10.18 -7.61 17.91
N SER A 449 -8.86 -7.62 17.84
CA SER A 449 -7.99 -8.13 18.92
C SER A 449 -7.75 -7.10 20.04
N LEU A 450 -8.10 -5.84 19.83
CA LEU A 450 -7.96 -4.78 20.82
C LEU A 450 -9.02 -4.94 21.94
N GLY A 451 -8.56 -5.09 23.17
CA GLY A 451 -9.44 -5.19 24.36
C GLY A 451 -9.87 -6.60 24.72
N PHE A 452 -9.43 -7.63 24.01
CA PHE A 452 -9.38 -8.98 24.57
C PHE A 452 -7.99 -9.16 25.19
N ALA A 453 -7.94 -9.52 26.49
CA ALA A 453 -6.69 -9.93 27.11
C ALA A 453 -6.14 -11.09 26.30
N SER A 454 -5.16 -10.82 25.44
CA SER A 454 -4.47 -11.88 24.74
C SER A 454 -3.75 -12.69 25.83
N LYS A 455 -4.09 -13.97 25.99
CA LYS A 455 -3.10 -14.93 26.48
C LYS A 455 -1.85 -14.62 25.67
N VAL A 456 -0.80 -14.12 26.34
CA VAL A 456 0.51 -13.82 25.75
C VAL A 456 0.80 -14.95 24.77
N ALA A 457 0.66 -14.65 23.48
CA ALA A 457 1.13 -15.56 22.45
C ALA A 457 2.63 -15.67 22.74
N GLN A 458 3.05 -16.84 23.19
CA GLN A 458 4.44 -17.22 23.21
C GLN A 458 4.97 -16.81 21.84
N GLY A 459 5.93 -15.89 21.83
CA GLY A 459 6.51 -15.36 20.60
C GLY A 459 6.88 -16.51 19.68
N PRO A 460 6.91 -16.28 18.37
CA PRO A 460 7.29 -17.30 17.41
C PRO A 460 8.59 -17.91 17.95
N SER A 461 8.56 -19.21 18.18
CA SER A 461 9.66 -19.99 18.72
C SER A 461 10.94 -19.57 18.03
N SER A 462 11.87 -19.05 18.80
CA SER A 462 13.23 -18.66 18.48
C SER A 462 13.71 -19.29 17.17
N GLY A 463 13.69 -18.52 16.09
CA GLY A 463 14.63 -18.73 15.00
C GLY A 463 16.01 -18.74 15.67
N LYS A 464 16.80 -19.76 15.41
CA LYS A 464 18.13 -20.00 15.96
C LYS A 464 18.91 -18.70 16.11
N PRO A 465 19.56 -18.45 17.26
CA PRO A 465 20.43 -17.32 17.41
C PRO A 465 21.47 -17.38 16.28
N ILE A 466 21.59 -16.28 15.56
CA ILE A 466 22.68 -16.06 14.59
C ILE A 466 23.97 -16.35 15.37
N ALA A 467 24.68 -17.38 14.94
CA ALA A 467 25.91 -17.81 15.55
C ALA A 467 26.80 -16.61 15.82
N GLU A 468 27.12 -16.41 17.08
CA GLU A 468 28.13 -15.51 17.57
C GLU A 468 29.43 -15.82 16.80
N VAL A 469 29.83 -14.92 15.89
CA VAL A 469 31.09 -15.04 15.18
C VAL A 469 32.16 -14.89 16.23
N ALA A 470 32.74 -16.02 16.63
CA ALA A 470 33.85 -16.13 17.57
C ALA A 470 34.96 -15.16 17.15
N ALA A 471 35.32 -14.29 18.07
CA ALA A 471 36.53 -13.47 17.97
C ALA A 471 37.77 -14.40 17.85
N PRO A 472 38.73 -14.07 16.99
CA PRO A 472 39.97 -14.86 16.91
C PRO A 472 40.73 -14.76 18.25
N PRO A 473 41.38 -15.83 18.70
CA PRO A 473 42.09 -15.84 19.96
C PRO A 473 43.24 -14.83 19.93
N SER A 474 43.32 -13.97 20.92
CA SER A 474 44.44 -13.10 21.21
C SER A 474 45.62 -13.95 21.72
N THR A 475 46.59 -14.24 20.86
CA THR A 475 47.90 -14.73 21.29
C THR A 475 48.74 -13.57 21.80
N LEU A 476 48.61 -13.26 23.07
CA LEU A 476 49.68 -12.61 23.85
C LEU A 476 50.47 -13.72 24.53
N GLY A 477 51.57 -14.08 23.89
CA GLY A 477 52.67 -14.87 24.50
C GLY A 477 53.75 -13.91 24.99
N ALA A 478 53.86 -13.79 26.28
CA ALA A 478 54.97 -13.21 26.97
C ALA A 478 56.23 -14.04 26.80
N GLY A 479 57.39 -13.40 26.70
CA GLY A 479 58.63 -14.10 27.02
C GLY A 479 59.86 -13.60 26.28
N ARG A 480 60.58 -12.69 26.93
CA ARG A 480 62.02 -12.36 26.86
C ARG A 480 62.52 -11.59 25.62
#